data_c891eca911a2e0673708ec799fee8c1c
#
_entry.id   c891eca911a2e0673708ec799fee8c1c
#
_cell.length_a   1.000
_cell.length_b   1.000
_cell.length_c   1.000
_cell.angle_alpha   90.00
_cell.angle_beta   90.00
_cell.angle_gamma   90.00
#
_symmetry.space_group_name_H-M   'P 1'
#
loop_
_entity.id
_entity.type
_entity.pdbx_description
1 polymer ?
#
loop_
_entity_poly.entity_id
_entity_poly.type
_entity_poly.pdbx_seq_one_letter_code
_entity_poly.pdbx_strand_id
1 'polypeptide(L)'
;MIPQVLVPLFHGFEEIEATCPIDLLRRAEVEVVLASCDTQLEICGRSGIIFRADQLLSQTNPELFDLLLIPGGPGIFELRKNETILSLIRSFAHRQQTIAAICAAPILLKDTGLLESHQYTAHESMVEELPELLSDRTVIQDGNIITSRGAGTALEFSLVLVQHLRGKQKANEIRQSIHA
;
A
#
# COMPACT_ATOMS: atom_id res chain seq x y z
N MET A 1 -21.09 1.18 -6.09
CA MET A 1 -20.56 0.15 -5.15
C MET A 1 -19.61 0.85 -4.17
N ILE A 2 -19.45 0.30 -2.97
CA ILE A 2 -18.46 0.78 -2.01
C ILE A 2 -17.10 0.20 -2.44
N PRO A 3 -16.07 1.05 -2.63
CA PRO A 3 -14.75 0.55 -3.00
C PRO A 3 -14.16 -0.34 -1.90
N GLN A 4 -13.41 -1.38 -2.30
CA GLN A 4 -12.76 -2.33 -1.40
C GLN A 4 -11.23 -2.29 -1.56
N VAL A 5 -10.52 -2.19 -0.46
CA VAL A 5 -9.06 -2.13 -0.41
C VAL A 5 -8.51 -3.31 0.38
N LEU A 6 -7.54 -4.01 -0.21
CA LEU A 6 -6.80 -5.08 0.45
C LEU A 6 -5.46 -4.54 0.96
N VAL A 7 -5.19 -4.76 2.25
CA VAL A 7 -3.90 -4.40 2.88
C VAL A 7 -3.23 -5.65 3.40
N PRO A 8 -2.21 -6.19 2.72
CA PRO A 8 -1.40 -7.27 3.26
C PRO A 8 -0.52 -6.76 4.42
N LEU A 9 -0.65 -7.39 5.59
CA LEU A 9 0.18 -7.15 6.76
C LEU A 9 1.18 -8.28 6.96
N PHE A 10 2.41 -7.94 7.27
CA PHE A 10 3.54 -8.86 7.46
C PHE A 10 4.41 -8.40 8.62
N HIS A 11 5.12 -9.29 9.28
CA HIS A 11 6.00 -8.90 10.39
C HIS A 11 7.05 -7.88 9.93
N GLY A 12 7.23 -6.83 10.73
CA GLY A 12 8.14 -5.73 10.43
C GLY A 12 7.61 -4.71 9.41
N PHE A 13 6.29 -4.67 9.13
CA PHE A 13 5.71 -3.56 8.38
C PHE A 13 5.83 -2.24 9.18
N GLU A 14 5.80 -1.11 8.49
CA GLU A 14 5.86 0.20 9.14
C GLU A 14 4.44 0.67 9.53
N GLU A 15 4.24 0.98 10.81
CA GLU A 15 2.92 1.20 11.40
C GLU A 15 2.25 2.46 10.87
N ILE A 16 2.97 3.57 10.67
CA ILE A 16 2.41 4.83 10.15
C ILE A 16 1.95 4.62 8.70
N GLU A 17 2.74 3.91 7.92
CA GLU A 17 2.48 3.64 6.49
C GLU A 17 1.27 2.74 6.27
N ALA A 18 0.94 1.90 7.24
CA ALA A 18 -0.28 1.09 7.24
C ALA A 18 -1.46 1.87 7.85
N THR A 19 -1.29 2.39 9.08
CA THR A 19 -2.40 2.94 9.88
C THR A 19 -2.99 4.21 9.27
N CYS A 20 -2.14 5.11 8.76
CA CYS A 20 -2.61 6.37 8.19
C CYS A 20 -3.56 6.15 7.00
N PRO A 21 -3.21 5.38 5.96
CA PRO A 21 -4.15 5.15 4.86
C PRO A 21 -5.35 4.29 5.28
N ILE A 22 -5.21 3.32 6.19
CA ILE A 22 -6.35 2.53 6.70
C ILE A 22 -7.38 3.45 7.36
N ASP A 23 -6.96 4.35 8.26
CA ASP A 23 -7.85 5.28 8.94
C ASP A 23 -8.56 6.22 7.95
N LEU A 24 -7.80 6.87 7.04
CA LEU A 24 -8.37 7.83 6.12
C LEU A 24 -9.31 7.19 5.09
N LEU A 25 -8.99 6.00 4.60
CA LEU A 25 -9.87 5.25 3.69
C LEU A 25 -11.17 4.84 4.39
N ARG A 26 -11.09 4.34 5.63
CA ARG A 26 -12.29 4.00 6.42
C ARG A 26 -13.15 5.23 6.72
N ARG A 27 -12.56 6.39 7.04
CA ARG A 27 -13.30 7.67 7.17
C ARG A 27 -13.97 8.08 5.85
N ALA A 28 -13.38 7.73 4.72
CA ALA A 28 -13.94 7.99 3.39
C ALA A 28 -14.99 6.95 2.96
N GLU A 29 -15.45 6.09 3.88
CA GLU A 29 -16.43 5.03 3.60
C GLU A 29 -15.93 4.04 2.53
N VAL A 30 -14.64 3.71 2.59
CA VAL A 30 -14.01 2.63 1.84
C VAL A 30 -13.91 1.41 2.73
N GLU A 31 -14.26 0.25 2.22
CA GLU A 31 -14.07 -1.02 2.94
C GLU A 31 -12.59 -1.41 2.87
N VAL A 32 -11.94 -1.54 4.03
CA VAL A 32 -10.53 -1.88 4.13
C VAL A 32 -10.38 -3.18 4.89
N VAL A 33 -9.86 -4.20 4.20
CA VAL A 33 -9.62 -5.54 4.72
C VAL A 33 -8.13 -5.73 4.96
N LEU A 34 -7.77 -6.09 6.19
CA LEU A 34 -6.40 -6.40 6.60
C LEU A 34 -6.17 -7.90 6.45
N ALA A 35 -5.21 -8.31 5.62
CA ALA A 35 -4.92 -9.71 5.40
C ALA A 35 -3.50 -10.05 5.88
N SER A 36 -3.40 -11.03 6.79
CA SER A 36 -2.11 -11.51 7.28
C SER A 36 -1.36 -12.31 6.22
N CYS A 37 -0.13 -11.93 5.96
CA CYS A 37 0.81 -12.70 5.12
C CYS A 37 1.42 -13.90 5.86
N ASP A 38 1.11 -14.09 7.14
CA ASP A 38 1.55 -15.20 7.98
C ASP A 38 0.42 -16.22 8.18
N THR A 39 0.70 -17.25 8.98
CA THR A 39 -0.27 -18.28 9.42
C THR A 39 -1.11 -17.81 10.62
N GLN A 40 -0.73 -16.71 11.28
CA GLN A 40 -1.40 -16.10 12.41
C GLN A 40 -2.07 -14.78 12.00
N LEU A 41 -3.16 -14.42 12.68
CA LEU A 41 -3.82 -13.14 12.45
C LEU A 41 -3.10 -11.96 13.15
N GLU A 42 -2.29 -12.23 14.17
CA GLU A 42 -1.53 -11.22 14.89
C GLU A 42 -0.20 -10.96 14.21
N ILE A 43 -0.01 -9.73 13.78
CA ILE A 43 1.18 -9.29 13.05
C ILE A 43 1.86 -8.16 13.84
N CYS A 44 3.14 -8.32 14.11
CA CYS A 44 3.95 -7.33 14.81
C CYS A 44 4.60 -6.38 13.78
N GLY A 45 4.32 -5.09 13.90
CA GLY A 45 4.99 -4.04 13.13
C GLY A 45 6.44 -3.83 13.57
N ARG A 46 7.17 -2.99 12.83
CA ARG A 46 8.59 -2.73 13.08
C ARG A 46 8.90 -2.13 14.46
N SER A 47 7.95 -1.39 15.02
CA SER A 47 8.10 -0.71 16.33
C SER A 47 7.51 -1.51 17.48
N GLY A 48 7.07 -2.75 17.22
CA GLY A 48 6.54 -3.67 18.22
C GLY A 48 5.04 -3.53 18.51
N ILE A 49 4.31 -2.74 17.72
CA ILE A 49 2.86 -2.65 17.82
C ILE A 49 2.25 -3.88 17.15
N ILE A 50 1.37 -4.58 17.88
CA ILE A 50 0.68 -5.75 17.35
C ILE A 50 -0.63 -5.33 16.71
N PHE A 51 -0.82 -5.72 15.45
CA PHE A 51 -2.05 -5.58 14.70
C PHE A 51 -2.71 -6.94 14.54
N ARG A 52 -4.03 -6.96 14.59
CA ARG A 52 -4.81 -8.12 14.25
C ARG A 52 -5.42 -7.95 12.86
N ALA A 53 -5.04 -8.81 11.93
CA ALA A 53 -5.64 -8.89 10.61
C ALA A 53 -7.08 -9.44 10.69
N ASP A 54 -7.90 -9.08 9.71
CA ASP A 54 -9.29 -9.56 9.60
C ASP A 54 -9.33 -11.02 9.13
N GLN A 55 -8.37 -11.42 8.28
CA GLN A 55 -8.27 -12.76 7.70
C GLN A 55 -6.83 -13.10 7.28
N LEU A 56 -6.59 -14.35 6.91
CA LEU A 56 -5.32 -14.76 6.29
C LEU A 56 -5.32 -14.40 4.80
N LEU A 57 -4.17 -13.99 4.27
CA LEU A 57 -4.01 -13.69 2.85
C LEU A 57 -4.31 -14.92 1.97
N SER A 58 -3.95 -16.11 2.44
CA SER A 58 -4.24 -17.38 1.75
C SER A 58 -5.74 -17.71 1.62
N GLN A 59 -6.59 -17.04 2.40
CA GLN A 59 -8.05 -17.19 2.39
C GLN A 59 -8.75 -16.04 1.66
N THR A 60 -7.98 -15.09 1.13
CA THR A 60 -8.51 -13.89 0.49
C THR A 60 -8.82 -14.16 -0.99
N ASN A 61 -10.03 -13.79 -1.42
CA ASN A 61 -10.33 -13.71 -2.85
C ASN A 61 -9.92 -12.33 -3.38
N PRO A 62 -8.84 -12.21 -4.17
CA PRO A 62 -8.35 -10.92 -4.65
C PRO A 62 -9.29 -10.22 -5.65
N GLU A 63 -10.24 -10.94 -6.25
CA GLU A 63 -11.18 -10.40 -7.25
C GLU A 63 -12.19 -9.42 -6.64
N LEU A 64 -12.36 -9.45 -5.31
CA LEU A 64 -13.29 -8.57 -4.61
C LEU A 64 -12.75 -7.14 -4.40
N PHE A 65 -11.46 -6.90 -4.65
CA PHE A 65 -10.80 -5.64 -4.28
C PHE A 65 -10.47 -4.78 -5.50
N ASP A 66 -10.70 -3.47 -5.34
CA ASP A 66 -10.41 -2.43 -6.33
C ASP A 66 -8.97 -1.92 -6.24
N LEU A 67 -8.36 -2.03 -5.04
CA LEU A 67 -7.02 -1.53 -4.76
C LEU A 67 -6.26 -2.46 -3.81
N LEU A 68 -4.98 -2.70 -4.12
CA LEU A 68 -4.00 -3.34 -3.25
C LEU A 68 -3.11 -2.26 -2.65
N LEU A 69 -3.08 -2.14 -1.31
CA LEU A 69 -2.26 -1.18 -0.58
C LEU A 69 -1.16 -1.91 0.19
N ILE A 70 0.09 -1.66 -0.16
CA ILE A 70 1.26 -2.34 0.41
C ILE A 70 2.07 -1.33 1.24
N PRO A 71 2.06 -1.42 2.58
CA PRO A 71 2.95 -0.65 3.44
C PRO A 71 4.40 -1.11 3.28
N GLY A 72 5.34 -0.25 3.62
CA GLY A 72 6.75 -0.59 3.64
C GLY A 72 7.20 -1.12 5.01
N GLY A 73 8.44 -0.85 5.34
CA GLY A 73 9.10 -1.33 6.54
C GLY A 73 10.15 -2.41 6.25
N PRO A 74 11.00 -2.76 7.23
CA PRO A 74 12.09 -3.71 7.02
C PRO A 74 11.64 -5.13 6.66
N GLY A 75 10.41 -5.52 7.02
CA GLY A 75 9.84 -6.82 6.66
C GLY A 75 9.65 -7.04 5.16
N ILE A 76 9.69 -5.98 4.34
CA ILE A 76 9.61 -6.06 2.87
C ILE A 76 10.68 -7.00 2.31
N PHE A 77 11.89 -6.99 2.86
CA PHE A 77 12.99 -7.82 2.34
C PHE A 77 12.74 -9.33 2.51
N GLU A 78 11.99 -9.75 3.54
CA GLU A 78 11.52 -11.14 3.65
C GLU A 78 10.28 -11.36 2.78
N LEU A 79 9.38 -10.38 2.69
CA LEU A 79 8.16 -10.48 1.89
C LEU A 79 8.46 -10.68 0.39
N ARG A 80 9.57 -10.15 -0.13
CA ARG A 80 10.05 -10.37 -1.51
C ARG A 80 10.19 -11.85 -1.88
N LYS A 81 10.38 -12.72 -0.89
CA LYS A 81 10.55 -14.18 -1.10
C LYS A 81 9.22 -14.93 -1.05
N ASN A 82 8.13 -14.22 -0.75
CA ASN A 82 6.81 -14.81 -0.60
C ASN A 82 6.06 -14.80 -1.95
N GLU A 83 5.99 -15.96 -2.60
CA GLU A 83 5.34 -16.10 -3.92
C GLU A 83 3.84 -15.77 -3.87
N THR A 84 3.17 -15.91 -2.73
CA THR A 84 1.75 -15.56 -2.60
C THR A 84 1.55 -14.07 -2.82
N ILE A 85 2.38 -13.19 -2.22
CA ILE A 85 2.28 -11.75 -2.41
C ILE A 85 2.68 -11.34 -3.84
N LEU A 86 3.72 -11.94 -4.41
CA LEU A 86 4.13 -11.64 -5.79
C LEU A 86 3.05 -12.04 -6.79
N SER A 87 2.42 -13.18 -6.60
CA SER A 87 1.28 -13.64 -7.41
C SER A 87 0.06 -12.74 -7.25
N LEU A 88 -0.21 -12.25 -6.03
CA LEU A 88 -1.27 -11.28 -5.76
C LEU A 88 -1.04 -9.98 -6.55
N ILE A 89 0.17 -9.42 -6.49
CA ILE A 89 0.55 -8.20 -7.23
C ILE A 89 0.33 -8.40 -8.73
N ARG A 90 0.82 -9.52 -9.30
CA ARG A 90 0.61 -9.85 -10.72
C ARG A 90 -0.88 -9.97 -11.07
N SER A 91 -1.70 -10.55 -10.18
CA SER A 91 -3.14 -10.66 -10.37
C SER A 91 -3.84 -9.31 -10.44
N PHE A 92 -3.50 -8.36 -9.55
CA PHE A 92 -4.02 -7.00 -9.60
C PHE A 92 -3.60 -6.27 -10.89
N ALA A 93 -2.33 -6.39 -11.27
CA ALA A 93 -1.81 -5.80 -12.50
C ALA A 93 -2.52 -6.35 -13.75
N HIS A 94 -2.70 -7.67 -13.86
CA HIS A 94 -3.39 -8.30 -14.98
C HIS A 94 -4.83 -7.82 -15.12
N ARG A 95 -5.52 -7.56 -14.02
CA ARG A 95 -6.88 -7.02 -14.00
C ARG A 95 -6.93 -5.49 -14.14
N GLN A 96 -5.77 -4.83 -14.28
CA GLN A 96 -5.64 -3.37 -14.34
C GLN A 96 -6.19 -2.66 -13.09
N GLN A 97 -6.26 -3.36 -11.96
CA GLN A 97 -6.62 -2.79 -10.67
C GLN A 97 -5.48 -1.95 -10.08
N THR A 98 -5.83 -1.02 -9.21
CA THR A 98 -4.84 -0.10 -8.63
C THR A 98 -3.95 -0.80 -7.62
N ILE A 99 -2.64 -0.54 -7.71
CA ILE A 99 -1.65 -0.98 -6.74
C ILE A 99 -0.97 0.25 -6.15
N ALA A 100 -1.06 0.38 -4.84
CA ALA A 100 -0.46 1.45 -4.06
C ALA A 100 0.65 0.90 -3.18
N ALA A 101 1.86 1.46 -3.27
CA ALA A 101 3.03 1.00 -2.53
C ALA A 101 3.81 2.18 -1.95
N ILE A 102 4.24 2.09 -0.69
CA ILE A 102 4.93 3.17 0.00
C ILE A 102 6.28 2.71 0.55
N CYS A 103 7.26 3.61 0.63
CA CYS A 103 8.56 3.41 1.26
C CYS A 103 9.43 2.38 0.52
N ALA A 104 9.67 1.22 1.13
CA ALA A 104 10.40 0.13 0.51
C ALA A 104 9.51 -0.79 -0.36
N ALA A 105 8.17 -0.69 -0.23
CA ALA A 105 7.25 -1.59 -0.93
C ALA A 105 7.31 -1.54 -2.47
N PRO A 106 7.66 -0.42 -3.13
CA PRO A 106 7.82 -0.40 -4.59
C PRO A 106 8.80 -1.43 -5.15
N ILE A 107 9.73 -1.96 -4.33
CA ILE A 107 10.64 -3.03 -4.75
C ILE A 107 9.87 -4.31 -5.18
N LEU A 108 8.73 -4.59 -4.56
CA LEU A 108 7.87 -5.74 -4.94
C LEU A 108 7.28 -5.53 -6.33
N LEU A 109 6.99 -4.28 -6.71
CA LEU A 109 6.50 -3.95 -8.05
C LEU A 109 7.61 -4.13 -9.09
N LYS A 110 8.87 -3.78 -8.75
CA LYS A 110 10.03 -4.07 -9.58
C LYS A 110 10.21 -5.58 -9.77
N ASP A 111 10.18 -6.35 -8.67
CA ASP A 111 10.36 -7.81 -8.70
C ASP A 111 9.29 -8.53 -9.54
N THR A 112 8.13 -7.88 -9.74
CA THR A 112 7.06 -8.36 -10.62
C THR A 112 7.06 -7.75 -12.02
N GLY A 113 8.07 -6.91 -12.35
CA GLY A 113 8.22 -6.29 -13.68
C GLY A 113 7.28 -5.10 -13.95
N LEU A 114 6.61 -4.57 -12.93
CA LEU A 114 5.57 -3.54 -13.11
C LEU A 114 6.13 -2.10 -13.16
N LEU A 115 7.38 -1.86 -12.77
CA LEU A 115 7.93 -0.51 -12.76
C LEU A 115 8.61 -0.10 -14.08
N GLU A 116 8.90 -1.01 -14.99
CA GLU A 116 9.69 -0.76 -16.21
C GLU A 116 9.13 0.36 -17.12
N SER A 117 7.82 0.61 -17.05
CA SER A 117 7.13 1.61 -17.87
C SER A 117 6.42 2.69 -17.06
N HIS A 118 6.69 2.77 -15.75
CA HIS A 118 6.00 3.70 -14.85
C HIS A 118 6.97 4.65 -14.18
N GLN A 119 6.52 5.89 -13.98
CA GLN A 119 7.15 6.81 -13.04
C GLN A 119 6.76 6.40 -11.61
N TYR A 120 7.75 6.42 -10.71
CA TYR A 120 7.51 6.02 -9.32
C TYR A 120 8.44 6.76 -8.36
N THR A 121 8.07 6.75 -7.10
CA THR A 121 8.93 7.15 -5.99
C THR A 121 8.97 6.05 -4.93
N ALA A 122 9.99 6.09 -4.09
CA ALA A 122 10.20 5.16 -3.00
C ALA A 122 11.03 5.83 -1.90
N HIS A 123 11.30 5.12 -0.82
CA HIS A 123 12.25 5.58 0.19
C HIS A 123 13.65 5.71 -0.41
N GLU A 124 14.40 6.76 -0.05
CA GLU A 124 15.74 7.03 -0.61
C GLU A 124 16.75 5.90 -0.38
N SER A 125 16.57 5.11 0.69
CA SER A 125 17.41 3.93 0.91
C SER A 125 17.28 2.84 -0.17
N MET A 126 16.27 2.95 -1.04
CA MET A 126 16.03 1.99 -2.12
C MET A 126 16.73 2.39 -3.43
N VAL A 127 17.47 3.51 -3.46
CA VAL A 127 18.05 4.06 -4.70
C VAL A 127 18.98 3.08 -5.43
N GLU A 128 19.69 2.23 -4.71
CA GLU A 128 20.59 1.23 -5.33
C GLU A 128 19.80 0.15 -6.09
N GLU A 129 18.64 -0.24 -5.57
CA GLU A 129 17.76 -1.23 -6.20
C GLU A 129 16.72 -0.59 -7.13
N LEU A 130 16.36 0.68 -6.90
CA LEU A 130 15.37 1.46 -7.65
C LEU A 130 15.99 2.74 -8.20
N PRO A 131 16.97 2.66 -9.14
CA PRO A 131 17.75 3.82 -9.55
C PRO A 131 16.94 4.90 -10.28
N GLU A 132 15.77 4.58 -10.80
CA GLU A 132 14.89 5.51 -11.52
C GLU A 132 13.86 6.19 -10.62
N LEU A 133 13.91 5.95 -9.29
CA LEU A 133 12.98 6.59 -8.36
C LEU A 133 13.11 8.13 -8.41
N LEU A 134 11.97 8.82 -8.41
CA LEU A 134 11.90 10.28 -8.40
C LEU A 134 11.90 10.77 -6.93
N SER A 135 13.06 11.14 -6.42
CA SER A 135 13.27 11.52 -5.02
C SER A 135 12.68 12.88 -4.64
N ASP A 136 12.37 13.74 -5.62
CA ASP A 136 11.78 15.07 -5.42
C ASP A 136 10.24 15.04 -5.30
N ARG A 137 9.62 13.89 -5.48
CA ARG A 137 8.17 13.70 -5.41
C ARG A 137 7.77 12.96 -4.15
N THR A 138 6.78 13.47 -3.43
CA THR A 138 6.22 12.83 -2.22
C THR A 138 5.31 11.67 -2.57
N VAL A 139 4.46 11.85 -3.60
CA VAL A 139 3.55 10.85 -4.13
C VAL A 139 3.57 10.92 -5.65
N ILE A 140 3.58 9.77 -6.30
CA ILE A 140 3.41 9.66 -7.76
C ILE A 140 2.25 8.72 -8.04
N GLN A 141 1.35 9.18 -8.91
CA GLN A 141 0.35 8.34 -9.54
C GLN A 141 0.63 8.29 -11.04
N ASP A 142 0.91 7.11 -11.53
CA ASP A 142 1.11 6.85 -12.97
C ASP A 142 0.26 5.65 -13.38
N GLY A 143 -0.79 5.93 -14.14
CA GLY A 143 -1.81 4.93 -14.46
C GLY A 143 -2.48 4.36 -13.21
N ASN A 144 -2.40 3.06 -13.07
CA ASN A 144 -2.92 2.30 -11.92
C ASN A 144 -1.87 2.03 -10.82
N ILE A 145 -0.69 2.62 -10.91
CA ILE A 145 0.36 2.52 -9.90
C ILE A 145 0.43 3.83 -9.11
N ILE A 146 0.35 3.75 -7.78
CA ILE A 146 0.48 4.89 -6.88
C ILE A 146 1.60 4.59 -5.88
N THR A 147 2.64 5.44 -5.85
CA THR A 147 3.79 5.22 -4.97
C THR A 147 4.06 6.43 -4.09
N SER A 148 4.68 6.21 -2.93
CA SER A 148 5.07 7.26 -2.00
C SER A 148 6.37 6.95 -1.27
N ARG A 149 7.02 8.01 -0.71
CA ARG A 149 8.38 7.93 -0.19
C ARG A 149 8.54 7.23 1.15
N GLY A 150 7.57 7.34 2.05
CA GLY A 150 7.70 6.73 3.38
C GLY A 150 6.81 7.35 4.44
N ALA A 151 7.03 7.03 5.69
CA ALA A 151 6.17 7.40 6.82
C ALA A 151 5.84 8.90 6.88
N GLY A 152 6.81 9.77 6.60
CA GLY A 152 6.60 11.23 6.56
C GLY A 152 5.67 11.72 5.44
N THR A 153 5.38 10.91 4.43
CA THR A 153 4.47 11.24 3.33
C THR A 153 3.17 10.43 3.38
N ALA A 154 2.96 9.62 4.42
CA ALA A 154 1.81 8.72 4.53
C ALA A 154 0.47 9.46 4.52
N LEU A 155 0.40 10.67 5.09
CA LEU A 155 -0.82 11.48 5.10
C LEU A 155 -1.20 11.94 3.68
N GLU A 156 -0.25 12.51 2.93
CA GLU A 156 -0.48 12.94 1.55
C GLU A 156 -0.83 11.75 0.66
N PHE A 157 -0.09 10.65 0.78
CA PHE A 157 -0.37 9.40 0.09
C PHE A 157 -1.81 8.91 0.35
N SER A 158 -2.24 8.90 1.61
CA SER A 158 -3.59 8.48 2.00
C SER A 158 -4.68 9.34 1.37
N LEU A 159 -4.47 10.67 1.33
CA LEU A 159 -5.42 11.60 0.70
C LEU A 159 -5.49 11.42 -0.83
N VAL A 160 -4.37 11.06 -1.47
CA VAL A 160 -4.36 10.69 -2.89
C VAL A 160 -5.16 9.41 -3.12
N LEU A 161 -5.03 8.40 -2.25
CA LEU A 161 -5.83 7.16 -2.34
C LEU A 161 -7.33 7.44 -2.14
N VAL A 162 -7.69 8.29 -1.17
CA VAL A 162 -9.09 8.73 -1.00
C VAL A 162 -9.59 9.44 -2.24
N GLN A 163 -8.80 10.37 -2.80
CA GLN A 163 -9.16 11.06 -4.04
C GLN A 163 -9.36 10.10 -5.22
N HIS A 164 -8.49 9.11 -5.35
CA HIS A 164 -8.55 8.10 -6.40
C HIS A 164 -9.86 7.27 -6.33
N LEU A 165 -10.23 6.82 -5.13
CA LEU A 165 -11.37 5.93 -4.93
C LEU A 165 -12.72 6.65 -4.75
N ARG A 166 -12.71 7.85 -4.17
CA ARG A 166 -13.93 8.58 -3.76
C ARG A 166 -14.07 9.99 -4.33
N GLY A 167 -13.06 10.41 -5.11
CA GLY A 167 -13.04 11.72 -5.75
C GLY A 167 -12.51 12.85 -4.87
N LYS A 168 -12.19 13.97 -5.54
CA LYS A 168 -11.54 15.14 -4.92
C LYS A 168 -12.36 15.78 -3.79
N GLN A 169 -13.69 15.78 -3.89
CA GLN A 169 -14.54 16.37 -2.86
C GLN A 169 -14.39 15.60 -1.55
N LYS A 170 -14.50 14.27 -1.56
CA LYS A 170 -14.36 13.44 -0.36
C LYS A 170 -12.95 13.56 0.25
N ALA A 171 -11.91 13.63 -0.57
CA ALA A 171 -10.55 13.84 -0.08
C ALA A 171 -10.41 15.19 0.65
N ASN A 172 -11.03 16.26 0.15
CA ASN A 172 -11.05 17.57 0.82
C ASN A 172 -11.84 17.54 2.13
N GLU A 173 -13.00 16.87 2.18
CA GLU A 173 -13.77 16.67 3.40
C GLU A 173 -12.95 15.96 4.48
N ILE A 174 -12.26 14.88 4.10
CA ILE A 174 -11.37 14.15 5.02
C ILE A 174 -10.23 15.05 5.49
N ARG A 175 -9.53 15.74 4.58
CA ARG A 175 -8.46 16.69 4.91
C ARG A 175 -8.90 17.71 5.96
N GLN A 176 -10.07 18.34 5.76
CA GLN A 176 -10.61 19.30 6.71
C GLN A 176 -10.94 18.66 8.06
N SER A 177 -11.51 17.46 8.07
CA SER A 177 -11.91 16.76 9.29
C SER A 177 -10.74 16.37 10.20
N ILE A 178 -9.54 16.22 9.63
CA ILE A 178 -8.31 15.89 10.35
C ILE A 178 -7.37 17.08 10.54
N HIS A 179 -7.79 18.30 10.13
CA HIS A 179 -7.00 19.54 10.22
C HIS A 179 -5.66 19.52 9.45
N ALA A 180 -5.61 18.90 8.25
CA ALA A 180 -4.41 18.78 7.41
C ALA A 180 -4.42 19.75 6.21
#